data_dea3a71d714578a892837e92e5179471
#
_entry.id   dea3a71d714578a892837e92e5179471
#
_cell.length_a   1.000
_cell.length_b   1.000
_cell.length_c   1.000
_cell.angle_alpha   90.00
_cell.angle_beta   90.00
_cell.angle_gamma   90.00
#
_symmetry.space_group_name_H-M   'P 1'
#
loop_
_entity.id
_entity.type
_entity.pdbx_description
1 polymer ?
#
loop_
_entity_poly.entity_id
_entity_poly.type
_entity_poly.pdbx_seq_one_letter_code
_entity_poly.pdbx_strand_id
1 'polypeptide(L)'
;MKLNPQQQQAVEYVSGPCLVLAGAGSGKTRVIINKIAHLIGKCGYLPKQIAAVTFTNKAAREMKERVAQSIGKESSKGLIVSTFHTLGFDIIKREYKYLGFKANMTLFDEHDQMALLKELTADLLQEDKELLRTLINRISNWKNDLCSPQQALTLARDKQEQTFAHCYDRYNKQLRAYNALDFDDLIMLPTLLFKQNEEV
;
A
#
# COMPACT_ATOMS: atom_id res chain seq x y z
N MET A 1 -13.33 -17.41 -24.96
CA MET A 1 -13.40 -16.11 -25.69
C MET A 1 -11.99 -15.68 -26.05
N LYS A 2 -11.68 -15.44 -27.32
CA LYS A 2 -10.35 -14.96 -27.75
C LYS A 2 -10.10 -13.52 -27.27
N LEU A 3 -8.83 -13.18 -27.01
CA LEU A 3 -8.38 -11.79 -26.80
C LEU A 3 -8.43 -11.05 -28.16
N ASN A 4 -8.70 -9.75 -28.13
CA ASN A 4 -8.50 -8.91 -29.31
C ASN A 4 -7.00 -8.60 -29.53
N PRO A 5 -6.58 -8.05 -30.66
CA PRO A 5 -5.16 -7.81 -30.94
C PRO A 5 -4.46 -6.92 -29.90
N GLN A 6 -5.11 -5.85 -29.43
CA GLN A 6 -4.55 -4.95 -28.43
C GLN A 6 -4.41 -5.64 -27.07
N GLN A 7 -5.40 -6.44 -26.67
CA GLN A 7 -5.34 -7.24 -25.45
C GLN A 7 -4.21 -8.27 -25.53
N GLN A 8 -4.05 -8.93 -26.68
CA GLN A 8 -2.98 -9.90 -26.91
C GLN A 8 -1.61 -9.23 -26.85
N GLN A 9 -1.43 -8.06 -27.45
CA GLN A 9 -0.22 -7.27 -27.37
C GLN A 9 0.14 -6.91 -25.92
N ALA A 10 -0.84 -6.47 -25.12
CA ALA A 10 -0.65 -6.16 -23.70
C ALA A 10 -0.24 -7.39 -22.89
N VAL A 11 -0.79 -8.57 -23.21
CA VAL A 11 -0.43 -9.84 -22.57
C VAL A 11 1.00 -10.26 -22.91
N GLU A 12 1.42 -10.13 -24.15
CA GLU A 12 2.72 -10.59 -24.64
C GLU A 12 3.88 -9.64 -24.34
N TYR A 13 3.60 -8.36 -24.07
CA TYR A 13 4.64 -7.39 -23.73
C TYR A 13 5.25 -7.68 -22.35
N VAL A 14 6.53 -8.07 -22.31
CA VAL A 14 7.24 -8.47 -21.07
C VAL A 14 8.60 -7.78 -20.88
N SER A 15 8.98 -6.87 -21.77
CA SER A 15 10.31 -6.26 -21.82
C SER A 15 10.48 -4.99 -20.99
N GLY A 16 9.51 -4.62 -20.14
CA GLY A 16 9.62 -3.44 -19.28
C GLY A 16 8.28 -2.92 -18.75
N PRO A 17 8.24 -1.72 -18.17
CA PRO A 17 7.01 -1.09 -17.72
C PRO A 17 6.00 -0.91 -18.87
N CYS A 18 4.73 -1.20 -18.60
CA CYS A 18 3.65 -1.11 -19.58
C CYS A 18 2.42 -0.46 -18.95
N LEU A 19 1.97 0.64 -19.52
CA LEU A 19 0.71 1.28 -19.17
C LEU A 19 -0.36 0.88 -20.18
N VAL A 20 -1.47 0.30 -19.71
CA VAL A 20 -2.63 -0.06 -20.54
C VAL A 20 -3.81 0.83 -20.21
N LEU A 21 -4.16 1.73 -21.11
CA LEU A 21 -5.34 2.58 -21.01
C LEU A 21 -6.57 1.84 -21.54
N ALA A 22 -7.57 1.66 -20.68
CA ALA A 22 -8.74 0.86 -21.03
C ALA A 22 -9.99 1.32 -20.26
N GLY A 23 -11.09 1.55 -20.97
CA GLY A 23 -12.37 1.97 -20.41
C GLY A 23 -13.05 0.90 -19.55
N ALA A 24 -14.16 1.25 -18.91
CA ALA A 24 -14.98 0.29 -18.17
C ALA A 24 -15.50 -0.81 -19.12
N GLY A 25 -15.57 -2.05 -18.67
CA GLY A 25 -16.04 -3.17 -19.48
C GLY A 25 -15.09 -3.68 -20.58
N SER A 26 -13.93 -3.03 -20.79
CA SER A 26 -12.96 -3.41 -21.83
C SER A 26 -12.20 -4.74 -21.58
N GLY A 27 -12.44 -5.38 -20.45
CA GLY A 27 -11.80 -6.65 -20.09
C GLY A 27 -10.42 -6.52 -19.44
N LYS A 28 -10.12 -5.40 -18.75
CA LYS A 28 -8.84 -5.20 -18.00
C LYS A 28 -8.42 -6.38 -17.14
N THR A 29 -9.33 -6.86 -16.29
CA THR A 29 -9.06 -8.02 -15.41
C THR A 29 -8.73 -9.27 -16.23
N ARG A 30 -9.36 -9.46 -17.36
CA ARG A 30 -9.09 -10.57 -18.26
C ARG A 30 -7.67 -10.48 -18.84
N VAL A 31 -7.23 -9.30 -19.24
CA VAL A 31 -5.86 -9.07 -19.71
C VAL A 31 -4.86 -9.44 -18.61
N ILE A 32 -5.08 -9.01 -17.37
CA ILE A 32 -4.21 -9.34 -16.23
C ILE A 32 -4.14 -10.87 -16.00
N ILE A 33 -5.28 -11.58 -16.00
CA ILE A 33 -5.32 -13.03 -15.80
C ILE A 33 -4.54 -13.74 -16.92
N ASN A 34 -4.75 -13.35 -18.19
CA ASN A 34 -4.03 -13.93 -19.31
C ASN A 34 -2.54 -13.56 -19.29
N LYS A 35 -2.17 -12.36 -18.80
CA LYS A 35 -0.79 -11.97 -18.58
C LYS A 35 -0.10 -12.89 -17.58
N ILE A 36 -0.72 -13.15 -16.42
CA ILE A 36 -0.21 -14.06 -15.41
C ILE A 36 -0.03 -15.47 -16.01
N ALA A 37 -1.04 -15.97 -16.74
CA ALA A 37 -0.96 -17.27 -17.40
C ALA A 37 0.17 -17.32 -18.44
N HIS A 38 0.39 -16.23 -19.19
CA HIS A 38 1.47 -16.11 -20.16
C HIS A 38 2.85 -16.10 -19.47
N LEU A 39 3.01 -15.31 -18.40
CA LEU A 39 4.26 -15.24 -17.64
C LEU A 39 4.65 -16.61 -17.08
N ILE A 40 3.72 -17.34 -16.51
CA ILE A 40 3.97 -18.68 -15.95
C ILE A 40 4.17 -19.72 -17.06
N GLY A 41 3.23 -19.80 -18.01
CA GLY A 41 3.17 -20.88 -18.99
C GLY A 41 4.09 -20.73 -20.20
N LYS A 42 4.45 -19.49 -20.57
CA LYS A 42 5.27 -19.20 -21.76
C LYS A 42 6.63 -18.60 -21.42
N CYS A 43 6.68 -17.71 -20.43
CA CYS A 43 7.93 -17.04 -20.07
C CYS A 43 8.70 -17.76 -18.95
N GLY A 44 8.14 -18.81 -18.32
CA GLY A 44 8.82 -19.62 -17.31
C GLY A 44 8.96 -18.94 -15.94
N TYR A 45 8.22 -17.86 -15.65
CA TYR A 45 8.24 -17.26 -14.33
C TYR A 45 7.59 -18.16 -13.29
N LEU A 46 8.22 -18.25 -12.13
CA LEU A 46 7.62 -18.96 -11.00
C LEU A 46 6.47 -18.11 -10.41
N PRO A 47 5.37 -18.72 -9.98
CA PRO A 47 4.23 -17.96 -9.39
C PRO A 47 4.65 -17.03 -8.25
N LYS A 48 5.59 -17.44 -7.40
CA LYS A 48 6.14 -16.65 -6.28
C LYS A 48 6.88 -15.38 -6.71
N GLN A 49 7.26 -15.26 -7.98
CA GLN A 49 7.91 -14.07 -8.54
C GLN A 49 6.91 -13.06 -9.11
N ILE A 50 5.61 -13.36 -9.04
CA ILE A 50 4.55 -12.52 -9.61
C ILE A 50 3.68 -12.00 -8.48
N ALA A 51 3.49 -10.68 -8.45
CA ALA A 51 2.53 -10.01 -7.60
C ALA A 51 1.48 -9.29 -8.46
N ALA A 52 0.21 -9.61 -8.26
CA ALA A 52 -0.92 -8.93 -8.87
C ALA A 52 -1.70 -8.19 -7.79
N VAL A 53 -1.76 -6.87 -7.89
CA VAL A 53 -2.39 -6.03 -6.88
C VAL A 53 -3.63 -5.33 -7.40
N THR A 54 -4.59 -5.10 -6.51
CA THR A 54 -5.85 -4.42 -6.81
C THR A 54 -6.28 -3.55 -5.62
N PHE A 55 -7.34 -2.75 -5.79
CA PHE A 55 -7.78 -1.81 -4.75
C PHE A 55 -8.67 -2.44 -3.67
N THR A 56 -9.40 -3.52 -3.99
CA THR A 56 -10.35 -4.12 -3.03
C THR A 56 -10.08 -5.60 -2.79
N ASN A 57 -10.33 -6.04 -1.56
CA ASN A 57 -10.22 -7.45 -1.18
C ASN A 57 -11.16 -8.35 -2.00
N LYS A 58 -12.33 -7.86 -2.38
CA LYS A 58 -13.27 -8.57 -3.26
C LYS A 58 -12.63 -8.82 -4.63
N ALA A 59 -12.07 -7.78 -5.27
CA ALA A 59 -11.42 -7.90 -6.56
C ALA A 59 -10.18 -8.81 -6.50
N ALA A 60 -9.39 -8.75 -5.41
CA ALA A 60 -8.26 -9.64 -5.21
C ALA A 60 -8.70 -11.12 -5.12
N ARG A 61 -9.77 -11.41 -4.38
CA ARG A 61 -10.35 -12.75 -4.27
C ARG A 61 -10.83 -13.28 -5.62
N GLU A 62 -11.65 -12.48 -6.34
CA GLU A 62 -12.14 -12.85 -7.67
C GLU A 62 -11.00 -13.08 -8.67
N MET A 63 -9.97 -12.24 -8.63
CA MET A 63 -8.79 -12.40 -9.49
C MET A 63 -8.06 -13.71 -9.17
N LYS A 64 -7.82 -14.00 -7.90
CA LYS A 64 -7.17 -15.24 -7.44
C LYS A 64 -7.92 -16.48 -7.90
N GLU A 65 -9.25 -16.51 -7.75
CA GLU A 65 -10.10 -17.61 -8.21
C GLU A 65 -10.02 -17.80 -9.72
N ARG A 66 -10.13 -16.72 -10.50
CA ARG A 66 -10.06 -16.77 -11.96
C ARG A 66 -8.68 -17.19 -12.48
N VAL A 67 -7.60 -16.79 -11.84
CA VAL A 67 -6.26 -17.27 -12.17
C VAL A 67 -6.16 -18.77 -11.91
N ALA A 68 -6.60 -19.23 -10.73
CA ALA A 68 -6.58 -20.66 -10.40
C ALA A 68 -7.45 -21.51 -11.34
N GLN A 69 -8.56 -20.98 -11.83
CA GLN A 69 -9.37 -21.61 -12.88
C GLN A 69 -8.66 -21.65 -14.23
N SER A 70 -7.87 -20.64 -14.57
CA SER A 70 -7.19 -20.52 -15.87
C SER A 70 -5.96 -21.41 -16.00
N ILE A 71 -5.13 -21.52 -14.95
CA ILE A 71 -3.84 -22.22 -14.99
C ILE A 71 -3.74 -23.40 -14.03
N GLY A 72 -4.78 -23.67 -13.25
CA GLY A 72 -4.83 -24.69 -12.23
C GLY A 72 -4.35 -24.22 -10.85
N LYS A 73 -4.90 -24.80 -9.80
CA LYS A 73 -4.57 -24.43 -8.40
C LYS A 73 -3.10 -24.66 -8.06
N GLU A 74 -2.55 -25.79 -8.46
CA GLU A 74 -1.14 -26.11 -8.21
C GLU A 74 -0.19 -25.16 -8.96
N SER A 75 -0.48 -24.84 -10.22
CA SER A 75 0.31 -23.91 -11.04
C SER A 75 0.21 -22.46 -10.57
N SER A 76 -0.74 -22.11 -9.73
CA SER A 76 -0.90 -20.78 -9.14
C SER A 76 -0.38 -20.67 -7.70
N LYS A 77 0.13 -21.75 -7.13
CA LYS A 77 0.62 -21.79 -5.74
C LYS A 77 1.83 -20.88 -5.56
N GLY A 78 1.74 -19.98 -4.59
CA GLY A 78 2.78 -18.98 -4.33
C GLY A 78 2.58 -17.65 -5.07
N LEU A 79 1.63 -17.55 -6.01
CA LEU A 79 1.26 -16.28 -6.63
C LEU A 79 0.66 -15.33 -5.59
N ILE A 80 1.18 -14.10 -5.55
CA ILE A 80 0.65 -13.04 -4.69
C ILE A 80 -0.48 -12.34 -5.44
N VAL A 81 -1.71 -12.43 -4.90
CA VAL A 81 -2.87 -11.66 -5.37
C VAL A 81 -3.52 -11.01 -4.16
N SER A 82 -3.38 -9.70 -4.02
CA SER A 82 -3.83 -8.98 -2.84
C SER A 82 -4.17 -7.51 -3.15
N THR A 83 -4.55 -6.74 -2.13
CA THR A 83 -4.54 -5.27 -2.21
C THR A 83 -3.14 -4.73 -1.92
N PHE A 84 -2.89 -3.46 -2.30
CA PHE A 84 -1.63 -2.79 -1.94
C PHE A 84 -1.40 -2.77 -0.42
N HIS A 85 -2.43 -2.48 0.38
CA HIS A 85 -2.35 -2.47 1.85
C HIS A 85 -2.01 -3.86 2.41
N THR A 86 -2.65 -4.92 1.91
CA THR A 86 -2.35 -6.30 2.35
C THR A 86 -0.92 -6.68 1.99
N LEU A 87 -0.47 -6.37 0.76
CA LEU A 87 0.91 -6.62 0.34
C LEU A 87 1.90 -5.85 1.22
N GLY A 88 1.63 -4.56 1.47
CA GLY A 88 2.47 -3.73 2.34
C GLY A 88 2.56 -4.27 3.76
N PHE A 89 1.43 -4.68 4.34
CA PHE A 89 1.42 -5.27 5.67
C PHE A 89 2.19 -6.60 5.74
N ASP A 90 2.10 -7.43 4.71
CA ASP A 90 2.85 -8.69 4.63
C ASP A 90 4.37 -8.44 4.53
N ILE A 91 4.79 -7.40 3.79
CA ILE A 91 6.18 -6.96 3.73
C ILE A 91 6.64 -6.47 5.10
N ILE A 92 5.88 -5.58 5.75
CA ILE A 92 6.21 -5.06 7.07
C ILE A 92 6.34 -6.19 8.10
N LYS A 93 5.43 -7.18 8.08
CA LYS A 93 5.49 -8.35 8.96
C LYS A 93 6.73 -9.20 8.75
N ARG A 94 7.23 -9.29 7.53
CA ARG A 94 8.44 -10.04 7.21
C ARG A 94 9.68 -9.29 7.67
N GLU A 95 9.71 -8.00 7.38
CA GLU A 95 10.88 -7.14 7.53
C GLU A 95 10.80 -6.20 8.74
N TYR A 96 9.96 -6.52 9.73
CA TYR A 96 9.68 -5.66 10.88
C TYR A 96 10.92 -5.21 11.64
N LYS A 97 11.98 -6.04 11.68
CA LYS A 97 13.25 -5.72 12.34
C LYS A 97 13.98 -4.56 11.66
N TYR A 98 14.04 -4.54 10.32
CA TYR A 98 14.63 -3.44 9.56
C TYR A 98 13.87 -2.13 9.77
N LEU A 99 12.56 -2.22 9.99
CA LEU A 99 11.70 -1.08 10.26
C LEU A 99 11.68 -0.65 11.74
N GLY A 100 12.40 -1.36 12.62
CA GLY A 100 12.48 -1.06 14.04
C GLY A 100 11.20 -1.37 14.83
N PHE A 101 10.36 -2.28 14.33
CA PHE A 101 9.18 -2.78 15.04
C PHE A 101 9.46 -4.09 15.78
N LYS A 102 8.56 -4.43 16.70
CA LYS A 102 8.48 -5.77 17.31
C LYS A 102 7.49 -6.63 16.51
N ALA A 103 7.59 -7.95 16.62
CA ALA A 103 6.55 -8.84 16.11
C ALA A 103 5.17 -8.49 16.71
N ASN A 104 4.09 -8.90 16.04
CA ASN A 104 2.71 -8.65 16.47
C ASN A 104 2.35 -7.14 16.58
N MET A 105 2.58 -6.41 15.52
CA MET A 105 2.17 -5.02 15.38
C MET A 105 0.64 -4.90 15.37
N THR A 106 0.13 -3.84 15.99
CA THR A 106 -1.29 -3.47 15.94
C THR A 106 -1.55 -2.56 14.74
N LEU A 107 -2.64 -2.79 14.01
CA LEU A 107 -3.08 -1.88 12.96
C LEU A 107 -4.19 -0.99 13.53
N PHE A 108 -3.96 0.31 13.53
CA PHE A 108 -4.92 1.33 13.93
C PHE A 108 -5.82 1.66 12.75
N ASP A 109 -7.13 1.64 13.00
CA ASP A 109 -8.12 2.13 12.05
C ASP A 109 -8.32 3.66 12.18
N GLU A 110 -9.23 4.22 11.39
CA GLU A 110 -9.57 5.65 11.45
C GLU A 110 -10.06 6.10 12.83
N HIS A 111 -10.77 5.23 13.55
CA HIS A 111 -11.27 5.54 14.87
C HIS A 111 -10.14 5.59 15.89
N ASP A 112 -9.23 4.64 15.86
CA ASP A 112 -8.03 4.60 16.71
C ASP A 112 -7.12 5.80 16.43
N GLN A 113 -6.91 6.14 15.16
CA GLN A 113 -6.14 7.31 14.74
C GLN A 113 -6.75 8.60 15.27
N MET A 114 -8.07 8.76 15.10
CA MET A 114 -8.82 9.93 15.58
C MET A 114 -8.72 10.06 17.10
N ALA A 115 -8.91 8.97 17.83
CA ALA A 115 -8.85 8.96 19.29
C ALA A 115 -7.46 9.35 19.80
N LEU A 116 -6.41 8.75 19.22
CA LEU A 116 -5.03 9.04 19.60
C LEU A 116 -4.65 10.50 19.27
N LEU A 117 -4.98 10.98 18.08
CA LEU A 117 -4.69 12.38 17.72
C LEU A 117 -5.45 13.36 18.58
N LYS A 118 -6.71 13.10 18.92
CA LYS A 118 -7.48 13.94 19.85
C LYS A 118 -6.80 14.03 21.22
N GLU A 119 -6.33 12.93 21.76
CA GLU A 119 -5.59 12.90 23.04
C GLU A 119 -4.28 13.70 22.94
N LEU A 120 -3.47 13.45 21.90
CA LEU A 120 -2.17 14.07 21.73
C LEU A 120 -2.21 15.56 21.42
N THR A 121 -3.34 16.08 20.97
CA THR A 121 -3.49 17.49 20.53
C THR A 121 -4.46 18.30 21.37
N ALA A 122 -4.95 17.74 22.47
CA ALA A 122 -5.90 18.42 23.37
C ALA A 122 -5.39 19.78 23.86
N ASP A 123 -4.08 19.88 24.10
CA ASP A 123 -3.38 21.11 24.50
C ASP A 123 -3.20 22.15 23.36
N LEU A 124 -3.30 21.71 22.10
CA LEU A 124 -2.97 22.54 20.93
C LEU A 124 -4.20 22.94 20.10
N LEU A 125 -5.17 22.05 19.97
CA LEU A 125 -6.30 22.20 19.04
C LEU A 125 -7.64 22.49 19.74
N GLN A 126 -7.67 22.66 21.05
CA GLN A 126 -8.85 23.08 21.86
C GLN A 126 -10.14 22.32 21.49
N GLU A 127 -10.04 21.00 21.21
CA GLU A 127 -11.16 20.12 20.81
C GLU A 127 -11.89 20.52 19.49
N ASP A 128 -11.28 21.33 18.65
CA ASP A 128 -11.83 21.66 17.33
C ASP A 128 -11.82 20.43 16.40
N LYS A 129 -13.00 19.89 16.15
CA LYS A 129 -13.19 18.68 15.35
C LYS A 129 -12.82 18.88 13.88
N GLU A 130 -13.03 20.08 13.34
CA GLU A 130 -12.71 20.39 11.94
C GLU A 130 -11.20 20.51 11.75
N LEU A 131 -10.55 21.17 12.69
CA LEU A 131 -9.10 21.29 12.70
C LEU A 131 -8.41 19.92 12.88
N LEU A 132 -8.98 19.05 13.72
CA LEU A 132 -8.49 17.67 13.89
C LEU A 132 -8.61 16.86 12.59
N ARG A 133 -9.72 16.97 11.86
CA ARG A 133 -9.86 16.31 10.54
C ARG A 133 -8.87 16.86 9.52
N THR A 134 -8.64 18.16 9.53
CA THR A 134 -7.64 18.80 8.67
C THR A 134 -6.25 18.30 8.98
N LEU A 135 -5.90 18.15 10.27
CA LEU A 135 -4.64 17.55 10.71
C LEU A 135 -4.48 16.10 10.22
N ILE A 136 -5.52 15.25 10.39
CA ILE A 136 -5.50 13.86 9.91
C ILE A 136 -5.21 13.81 8.42
N ASN A 137 -5.94 14.57 7.62
CA ASN A 137 -5.73 14.64 6.17
C ASN A 137 -4.32 15.13 5.82
N ARG A 138 -3.79 16.09 6.59
CA ARG A 138 -2.44 16.61 6.37
C ARG A 138 -1.37 15.56 6.68
N ILE A 139 -1.51 14.82 7.76
CA ILE A 139 -0.61 13.69 8.11
C ILE A 139 -0.64 12.63 7.01
N SER A 140 -1.84 12.24 6.55
CA SER A 140 -2.01 11.28 5.46
C SER A 140 -1.30 11.75 4.17
N ASN A 141 -1.46 13.03 3.79
CA ASN A 141 -0.76 13.60 2.64
C ASN A 141 0.76 13.54 2.80
N TRP A 142 1.30 13.91 3.96
CA TRP A 142 2.74 13.81 4.22
C TRP A 142 3.24 12.37 4.13
N LYS A 143 2.50 11.41 4.69
CA LYS A 143 2.86 9.99 4.58
C LYS A 143 2.83 9.50 3.12
N ASN A 144 1.82 9.89 2.36
CA ASN A 144 1.70 9.55 0.94
C ASN A 144 2.83 10.17 0.09
N ASP A 145 3.29 11.37 0.46
CA ASP A 145 4.45 12.04 -0.15
C ASP A 145 5.81 11.51 0.37
N LEU A 146 5.80 10.47 1.22
CA LEU A 146 6.97 9.92 1.91
C LEU A 146 7.73 10.96 2.76
N CYS A 147 7.02 11.99 3.22
CA CYS A 147 7.56 13.07 4.02
C CYS A 147 7.60 12.67 5.50
N SER A 148 8.78 12.64 6.08
CA SER A 148 8.95 12.38 7.52
C SER A 148 8.47 13.57 8.37
N PRO A 149 8.18 13.37 9.67
CA PRO A 149 7.85 14.48 10.58
C PRO A 149 8.88 15.60 10.57
N GLN A 150 10.18 15.28 10.51
CA GLN A 150 11.27 16.25 10.47
C GLN A 150 11.28 17.05 9.17
N GLN A 151 11.01 16.40 8.04
CA GLN A 151 10.84 17.08 6.76
C GLN A 151 9.59 17.98 6.75
N ALA A 152 8.48 17.52 7.33
CA ALA A 152 7.27 18.31 7.47
C ALA A 152 7.52 19.60 8.29
N LEU A 153 8.28 19.52 9.38
CA LEU A 153 8.70 20.69 10.17
C LEU A 153 9.56 21.67 9.36
N THR A 154 10.47 21.16 8.54
CA THR A 154 11.34 22.00 7.69
C THR A 154 10.56 22.69 6.57
N LEU A 155 9.53 22.02 6.03
CA LEU A 155 8.72 22.50 4.92
C LEU A 155 7.56 23.40 5.35
N ALA A 156 7.26 23.48 6.65
CA ALA A 156 6.15 24.24 7.19
C ALA A 156 6.29 25.75 6.89
N ARG A 157 5.27 26.35 6.28
CA ARG A 157 5.28 27.74 5.78
C ARG A 157 4.66 28.75 6.75
N ASP A 158 3.83 28.27 7.66
CA ASP A 158 3.12 29.09 8.63
C ASP A 158 3.03 28.38 10.00
N LYS A 159 2.46 29.08 10.98
CA LYS A 159 2.32 28.56 12.35
C LYS A 159 1.40 27.35 12.44
N GLN A 160 0.38 27.28 11.61
CA GLN A 160 -0.55 26.14 11.59
C GLN A 160 0.15 24.90 11.06
N GLU A 161 0.87 25.00 9.94
CA GLU A 161 1.67 23.88 9.40
C GLU A 161 2.76 23.45 10.38
N GLN A 162 3.42 24.37 11.09
CA GLN A 162 4.37 24.02 12.15
C GLN A 162 3.70 23.23 13.27
N THR A 163 2.53 23.68 13.75
CA THR A 163 1.75 22.96 14.76
C THR A 163 1.38 21.56 14.27
N PHE A 164 0.89 21.44 13.06
CA PHE A 164 0.53 20.15 12.46
C PHE A 164 1.74 19.22 12.33
N ALA A 165 2.89 19.71 11.93
CA ALA A 165 4.11 18.93 11.84
C ALA A 165 4.60 18.44 13.21
N HIS A 166 4.47 19.28 14.26
CA HIS A 166 4.71 18.83 15.64
C HIS A 166 3.73 17.74 16.10
N CYS A 167 2.43 17.89 15.75
CA CYS A 167 1.42 16.87 16.04
C CYS A 167 1.75 15.56 15.30
N TYR A 168 2.21 15.63 14.05
CA TYR A 168 2.64 14.46 13.29
C TYR A 168 3.83 13.76 13.94
N ASP A 169 4.83 14.49 14.43
CA ASP A 169 5.96 13.91 15.16
C ASP A 169 5.51 13.21 16.46
N ARG A 170 4.65 13.86 17.26
CA ARG A 170 4.06 13.25 18.48
C ARG A 170 3.29 11.98 18.14
N TYR A 171 2.44 12.03 17.11
CA TYR A 171 1.63 10.89 16.64
C TYR A 171 2.51 9.72 16.19
N ASN A 172 3.51 9.98 15.36
CA ASN A 172 4.41 8.94 14.88
C ASN A 172 5.23 8.30 16.01
N LYS A 173 5.71 9.09 16.99
CA LYS A 173 6.37 8.57 18.19
C LYS A 173 5.46 7.68 19.01
N GLN A 174 4.19 8.05 19.16
CA GLN A 174 3.23 7.28 19.94
C GLN A 174 2.84 5.98 19.24
N LEU A 175 2.63 5.99 17.91
CA LEU A 175 2.45 4.75 17.14
C LEU A 175 3.63 3.79 17.34
N ARG A 176 4.87 4.30 17.27
CA ARG A 176 6.07 3.51 17.54
C ARG A 176 6.11 2.93 18.96
N ALA A 177 5.76 3.73 19.96
CA ALA A 177 5.70 3.29 21.36
C ALA A 177 4.69 2.15 21.56
N TYR A 178 3.55 2.22 20.88
CA TYR A 178 2.51 1.18 20.91
C TYR A 178 2.81 -0.02 20.01
N ASN A 179 3.91 0.00 19.26
CA ASN A 179 4.19 -0.98 18.21
C ASN A 179 3.02 -1.07 17.22
N ALA A 180 2.47 0.08 16.85
CA ALA A 180 1.30 0.21 16.01
C ALA A 180 1.64 0.88 14.66
N LEU A 181 0.79 0.62 13.68
CA LEU A 181 0.81 1.17 12.32
C LEU A 181 -0.57 1.73 12.03
N ASP A 182 -0.66 2.77 11.22
CA ASP A 182 -1.91 3.14 10.57
C ASP A 182 -1.96 2.67 9.10
N PHE A 183 -3.06 2.94 8.40
CA PHE A 183 -3.23 2.50 7.02
C PHE A 183 -2.24 3.14 6.04
N ASP A 184 -1.85 4.41 6.26
CA ASP A 184 -0.86 5.08 5.40
C ASP A 184 0.54 4.44 5.55
N ASP A 185 0.89 3.97 6.76
CA ASP A 185 2.13 3.25 7.02
C ASP A 185 2.26 1.97 6.19
N LEU A 186 1.14 1.32 5.85
CA LEU A 186 1.16 0.10 5.03
C LEU A 186 1.67 0.33 3.60
N ILE A 187 1.67 1.56 3.13
CA ILE A 187 2.22 1.95 1.83
C ILE A 187 3.57 2.66 2.00
N MET A 188 3.64 3.60 2.95
CA MET A 188 4.83 4.42 3.17
C MET A 188 6.04 3.57 3.61
N LEU A 189 5.89 2.72 4.63
CA LEU A 189 7.02 1.99 5.21
C LEU A 189 7.66 0.97 4.26
N PRO A 190 6.92 0.13 3.51
CA PRO A 190 7.52 -0.72 2.50
C PRO A 190 8.24 0.07 1.41
N THR A 191 7.67 1.21 1.00
CA THR A 191 8.28 2.07 -0.01
C THR A 191 9.61 2.66 0.47
N LEU A 192 9.67 3.13 1.71
CA LEU A 192 10.91 3.61 2.33
C LEU A 192 11.92 2.49 2.53
N LEU A 193 11.45 1.31 2.95
CA LEU A 193 12.29 0.13 3.14
C LEU A 193 13.03 -0.24 1.84
N PHE A 194 12.32 -0.34 0.72
CA PHE A 194 12.92 -0.64 -0.59
C PHE A 194 13.85 0.47 -1.12
N LYS A 195 13.59 1.73 -0.76
CA LYS A 195 14.48 2.84 -1.13
C LYS A 195 15.81 2.85 -0.34
N GLN A 196 15.79 2.31 0.87
CA GLN A 196 16.93 2.37 1.79
C GLN A 196 17.74 1.08 1.86
N ASN A 197 17.17 -0.03 1.40
CA ASN A 197 17.78 -1.36 1.53
C ASN A 197 17.63 -2.14 0.21
N GLU A 198 18.71 -2.17 -0.56
CA GLU A 198 18.74 -2.91 -1.84
C GLU A 198 18.65 -4.43 -1.66
N GLU A 199 18.94 -4.95 -0.46
CA GLU A 199 18.93 -6.39 -0.16
C GLU A 199 17.55 -6.92 0.21
N VAL A 200 16.55 -6.05 0.43
CA VAL A 200 15.17 -6.41 0.79
C VAL A 200 14.30 -6.43 -0.46
#